data_97ab8a6aa1e9851f03f450f474e540f0
#
_entry.id   97ab8a6aa1e9851f03f450f474e540f0
#
_cell.length_a   1.000
_cell.length_b   1.000
_cell.length_c   1.000
_cell.angle_alpha   90.00
_cell.angle_beta   90.00
_cell.angle_gamma   90.00
#
_symmetry.space_group_name_H-M   'P 1'
#
loop_
_entity.id
_entity.type
_entity.pdbx_description
1 polymer ?
#
loop_
_entity_poly.entity_id
_entity_poly.type
_entity_poly.pdbx_seq_one_letter_code
_entity_poly.pdbx_strand_id
1 'polypeptide(L)' 'MTIALIAHDSKKELMVQFCTAYCRILSQHKLVATGTTGKLISEATGLQVQRFLAGVQGG' A
#
# COMPACT_ATOMS: atom_id res chain seq x y z
N MET A 1 -5.29 2.87 13.74
CA MET A 1 -6.22 2.28 12.76
C MET A 1 -5.41 1.54 11.69
N THR A 2 -5.95 0.45 11.20
CA THR A 2 -5.30 -0.30 10.14
C THR A 2 -5.97 0.00 8.81
N ILE A 3 -5.17 0.36 7.82
CA ILE A 3 -5.68 0.72 6.51
C ILE A 3 -5.16 -0.27 5.49
N ALA A 4 -6.07 -0.88 4.73
CA ALA A 4 -5.71 -1.82 3.68
C ALA A 4 -5.64 -1.09 2.35
N LEU A 5 -4.53 -1.25 1.65
CA LEU A 5 -4.29 -0.59 0.38
C LEU A 5 -4.30 -1.65 -0.72
N ILE A 6 -5.38 -1.70 -1.45
CA ILE A 6 -5.59 -2.71 -2.48
C ILE A 6 -5.83 -2.03 -3.82
N ALA A 7 -5.07 -2.43 -4.82
CA ALA A 7 -5.19 -1.82 -6.14
C ALA A 7 -4.98 -2.86 -7.23
N HIS A 8 -5.78 -2.74 -8.28
CA HIS A 8 -5.54 -3.50 -9.50
C HIS A 8 -4.30 -2.98 -10.20
N ASP A 9 -3.72 -3.79 -11.06
CA ASP A 9 -2.51 -3.38 -11.77
C ASP A 9 -2.68 -2.07 -12.50
N SER A 10 -3.84 -1.85 -13.11
CA SER A 10 -4.09 -0.63 -13.85
C SER A 10 -4.26 0.60 -12.96
N LYS A 11 -4.38 0.39 -11.66
CA LYS A 11 -4.60 1.50 -10.72
C LYS A 11 -3.46 1.70 -9.74
N LYS A 12 -2.37 0.97 -9.91
CA LYS A 12 -1.26 1.06 -8.97
C LYS A 12 -0.63 2.45 -8.97
N GLU A 13 -0.55 3.06 -10.13
CA GLU A 13 0.00 4.41 -10.22
C GLU A 13 -0.82 5.40 -9.43
N LEU A 14 -2.14 5.30 -9.55
CA LEU A 14 -3.03 6.18 -8.79
C LEU A 14 -2.91 5.92 -7.29
N MET A 15 -2.75 4.67 -6.91
CA MET A 15 -2.57 4.33 -5.50
C MET A 15 -1.29 4.96 -4.96
N VAL A 16 -0.22 4.91 -5.72
CA VAL A 16 1.05 5.51 -5.31
C VAL A 16 0.89 7.02 -5.16
N GLN A 17 0.20 7.65 -6.11
CA GLN A 17 -0.03 9.09 -6.04
C GLN A 17 -0.86 9.45 -4.82
N PHE A 18 -1.88 8.67 -4.53
CA PHE A 18 -2.71 8.89 -3.35
C PHE A 18 -1.87 8.78 -2.07
N CYS A 19 -1.07 7.73 -1.98
CA CYS A 19 -0.26 7.51 -0.78
C CYS A 19 0.80 8.58 -0.62
N THR A 20 1.32 9.10 -1.71
CA THR A 20 2.28 10.19 -1.65
C THR A 20 1.62 11.46 -1.14
N ALA A 21 0.43 11.76 -1.63
CA ALA A 21 -0.29 12.96 -1.22
C ALA A 21 -0.68 12.91 0.25
N TYR A 22 -1.03 11.74 0.76
CA TYR A 22 -1.48 11.59 2.13
C TYR A 22 -0.45 10.90 3.02
N CYS A 23 0.80 10.99 2.65
CA CYS A 23 1.87 10.29 3.34
C CYS A 23 1.90 10.56 4.84
N ARG A 24 1.74 11.82 5.23
CA ARG A 24 1.77 12.18 6.65
C ARG A 24 0.65 11.52 7.43
N ILE A 25 -0.55 11.56 6.88
CA ILE A 25 -1.70 10.98 7.54
C ILE A 25 -1.53 9.48 7.62
N LEU A 26 -1.10 8.87 6.51
CA LEU A 26 -0.94 7.43 6.46
C LEU A 26 0.15 6.93 7.39
N SER A 27 1.17 7.73 7.63
CA SER A 27 2.25 7.31 8.51
C SER A 27 1.81 7.15 9.96
N GLN A 28 0.67 7.69 10.31
CA GLN A 28 0.13 7.58 11.66
C GLN A 28 -0.70 6.32 11.85
N HIS A 29 -0.88 5.55 10.81
CA HIS A 29 -1.71 4.35 10.85
C HIS A 29 -0.92 3.14 10.41
N LYS A 30 -1.43 1.96 10.75
CA LYS A 30 -0.84 0.73 10.29
C LYS A 30 -1.33 0.47 8.87
N LEU A 31 -0.39 0.27 7.95
CA LEU A 31 -0.72 0.06 6.55
C LEU A 31 -0.47 -1.38 6.16
N VAL A 32 -1.40 -1.96 5.44
CA VAL A 32 -1.27 -3.31 4.92
C VAL A 32 -1.63 -3.30 3.44
N ALA A 33 -0.98 -4.15 2.67
CA ALA A 33 -1.22 -4.21 1.23
C ALA A 33 -0.75 -5.55 0.70
N THR A 34 -1.18 -5.87 -0.53
CA THR A 34 -0.64 -7.04 -1.19
C THR A 34 0.84 -6.80 -1.49
N GLY A 35 1.57 -7.89 -1.72
CA GLY A 35 3.02 -7.79 -1.85
C GLY A 35 3.50 -6.75 -2.84
N THR A 36 2.99 -6.81 -4.07
CA THR A 36 3.44 -5.89 -5.11
C THR A 36 3.04 -4.45 -4.81
N THR A 37 1.80 -4.24 -4.41
CA THR A 37 1.32 -2.90 -4.09
C THR A 37 2.08 -2.33 -2.90
N GLY A 38 2.30 -3.13 -1.87
CA GLY A 38 3.03 -2.68 -0.70
C GLY A 38 4.45 -2.29 -1.03
N LYS A 39 5.10 -3.07 -1.91
CA LYS A 39 6.46 -2.74 -2.31
C LYS A 39 6.51 -1.41 -3.06
N LEU A 40 5.60 -1.20 -3.99
CA LEU A 40 5.56 0.05 -4.76
C LEU A 40 5.34 1.25 -3.85
N ILE A 41 4.40 1.14 -2.94
CA ILE A 41 4.08 2.23 -2.03
C ILE A 41 5.26 2.52 -1.12
N SER A 42 5.85 1.48 -0.58
CA SER A 42 6.99 1.63 0.33
C SER A 42 8.17 2.30 -0.36
N GLU A 43 8.44 1.92 -1.60
CA GLU A 43 9.55 2.50 -2.34
C GLU A 43 9.27 3.95 -2.74
N ALA A 44 8.03 4.25 -3.06
CA ALA A 44 7.69 5.59 -3.54
C ALA A 44 7.55 6.60 -2.41
N THR A 45 7.08 6.16 -1.25
CA THR A 45 6.74 7.07 -0.16
C THR A 45 7.61 6.92 1.08
N GLY A 46 8.30 5.81 1.20
CA GLY A 46 9.06 5.53 2.41
C GLY A 46 8.21 5.05 3.57
N LEU A 47 6.92 4.87 3.35
CA LEU A 47 6.03 4.38 4.40
C LEU A 47 6.30 2.92 4.69
N GLN A 48 6.10 2.54 5.95
CA GLN A 48 6.17 1.14 6.33
C GLN A 48 4.83 0.48 6.05
N VAL A 49 4.83 -0.43 5.10
CA VAL A 49 3.60 -1.13 4.70
C VAL A 49 3.82 -2.61 4.92
N GLN A 50 2.94 -3.22 5.69
CA GLN A 50 3.00 -4.65 5.89
C GLN A 50 2.45 -5.34 4.66
N ARG A 51 3.26 -6.17 4.04
CA ARG A 51 2.88 -6.84 2.81
C ARG A 51 2.37 -8.24 3.11
N PHE A 52 1.20 -8.52 2.60
CA PHE A 52 0.65 -9.86 2.67
C PHE A 52 0.91 -10.58 1.36
N LEU A 53 0.84 -11.89 1.41
CA LEU A 53 0.91 -12.67 0.19
C LEU A 53 -0.26 -12.29 -0.70
N ALA A 54 -0.09 -12.51 -2.01
CA ALA A 54 -1.15 -12.23 -2.95
C ALA A 54 -2.43 -12.90 -2.50
N GLY A 55 -3.54 -12.29 -2.86
CA GLY A 55 -4.83 -12.77 -2.43
C GLY A 55 -5.08 -14.24 -2.67
N VAL A 56 -4.54 -14.74 -3.76
CA VAL A 56 -4.72 -16.16 -4.07
C VAL A 56 -4.12 -17.06 -3.02
N GLN A 57 -3.11 -16.58 -2.36
CA GLN A 57 -2.44 -17.38 -1.34
C GLN A 57 -3.11 -17.24 -0.01
N GLY A 58 -3.60 -16.10 0.22
CA GLY A 58 -4.18 -15.84 1.49
C GLY A 58 -5.57 -16.10 1.43
N GLY A 59 -5.57 -16.27 0.22
CA GLY A 59 -6.84 -16.42 0.35
C GLY A 59 -6.70 -15.90 1.52
#